data_c0d7c96bf1414c1e8d3a5f11098261c0
#
_entry.id   c0d7c96bf1414c1e8d3a5f11098261c0
#
_cell.length_a   1.000
_cell.length_b   1.000
_cell.length_c   1.000
_cell.angle_alpha   90.00
_cell.angle_beta   90.00
_cell.angle_gamma   90.00
#
_symmetry.space_group_name_H-M   'P 1'
#
loop_
_entity.id
_entity.type
_entity.pdbx_description
1 polymer ?
#
loop_
_entity_poly.entity_id
_entity_poly.type
_entity_poly.pdbx_seq_one_letter_code
_entity_poly.pdbx_strand_id
1 'polypeptide(L)'
;ICVESGGPEPGVGCAGRGIITSINLLEQLGAYAESESLDYVFYDVLGDVVCGGFAMPIREGKAQEIYIVVSGEMMAMYAANNICKGIVKFAEAGGVRLGGIICNSRKVDNEQSMIEAFAKKLGTQMIHFVPRDNMVQRAEINRKTVIDFDPAHAQAEEYRTLARKIENNTMHVIPKPMHTDVLEKLLIEHGIAN
;
A
#
# COMPACT_ATOMS: atom_id res chain seq x y z
N ILE A 1 13.06 14.27 -2.38
CA ILE A 1 12.38 14.77 -3.60
C ILE A 1 10.97 14.19 -3.60
N CYS A 2 9.95 15.00 -3.80
CA CYS A 2 8.56 14.56 -3.94
C CYS A 2 8.07 14.98 -5.33
N VAL A 3 7.39 14.04 -6.01
CA VAL A 3 6.82 14.26 -7.35
C VAL A 3 5.36 13.83 -7.33
N GLU A 4 4.49 14.64 -7.90
CA GLU A 4 3.08 14.35 -8.05
C GLU A 4 2.72 14.19 -9.53
N SER A 5 2.01 13.12 -9.85
CA SER A 5 1.43 12.91 -11.17
C SER A 5 -0.03 13.32 -11.15
N GLY A 6 -0.36 14.41 -11.82
CA GLY A 6 -1.76 14.81 -12.01
C GLY A 6 -2.53 13.80 -12.88
N GLY A 7 -3.80 13.57 -12.53
CA GLY A 7 -4.74 12.83 -13.37
C GLY A 7 -5.36 13.72 -14.45
N PRO A 8 -6.00 13.11 -15.48
CA PRO A 8 -6.81 13.87 -16.43
C PRO A 8 -8.02 14.49 -15.72
N GLU A 9 -8.61 15.50 -16.34
CA GLU A 9 -9.88 16.08 -15.87
C GLU A 9 -10.95 14.97 -15.74
N PRO A 10 -11.87 15.09 -14.78
CA PRO A 10 -12.95 14.12 -14.61
C PRO A 10 -13.71 13.89 -15.94
N GLY A 11 -13.82 12.62 -16.34
CA GLY A 11 -14.51 12.23 -17.58
C GLY A 11 -13.60 12.18 -18.85
N VAL A 12 -12.35 12.54 -18.77
CA VAL A 12 -11.45 12.68 -19.96
C VAL A 12 -10.42 11.55 -20.08
N GLY A 13 -10.57 10.43 -19.39
CA GLY A 13 -9.69 9.30 -19.61
C GLY A 13 -9.17 8.62 -18.35
N CYS A 14 -8.23 7.69 -18.50
CA CYS A 14 -7.67 6.90 -17.42
C CYS A 14 -6.40 7.54 -16.86
N ALA A 15 -6.35 7.77 -15.54
CA ALA A 15 -5.19 8.29 -14.81
C ALA A 15 -3.92 7.42 -15.00
N GLY A 16 -4.08 6.14 -15.34
CA GLY A 16 -2.95 5.23 -15.56
C GLY A 16 -1.99 5.64 -16.68
N ARG A 17 -2.45 6.37 -17.69
CA ARG A 17 -1.57 6.95 -18.72
C ARG A 17 -0.69 8.05 -18.14
N GLY A 18 -1.23 8.87 -17.24
CA GLY A 18 -0.46 9.92 -16.57
C GLY A 18 0.70 9.34 -15.76
N ILE A 19 0.47 8.26 -15.03
CA ILE A 19 1.51 7.57 -14.24
C ILE A 19 2.64 7.06 -15.15
N ILE A 20 2.31 6.39 -16.25
CA ILE A 20 3.30 5.91 -17.23
C ILE A 20 4.14 7.07 -17.75
N THR A 21 3.48 8.16 -18.17
CA THR A 21 4.17 9.35 -18.69
C THR A 21 5.08 9.98 -17.65
N SER A 22 4.62 10.10 -16.40
CA SER A 22 5.39 10.68 -15.31
C SER A 22 6.64 9.86 -14.97
N ILE A 23 6.51 8.54 -14.87
CA ILE A 23 7.66 7.67 -14.58
C ILE A 23 8.67 7.72 -15.72
N ASN A 24 8.23 7.66 -16.98
CA ASN A 24 9.12 7.77 -18.13
C ASN A 24 9.83 9.14 -18.19
N LEU A 25 9.13 10.22 -17.85
CA LEU A 25 9.74 11.55 -17.76
C LEU A 25 10.81 11.62 -16.67
N LEU A 26 10.53 11.09 -15.49
CA LEU A 26 11.51 11.01 -14.39
C LEU A 26 12.75 10.22 -14.79
N GLU A 27 12.58 9.14 -15.53
CA GLU A 27 13.67 8.33 -16.06
C GLU A 27 14.51 9.12 -17.08
N GLN A 28 13.86 9.81 -18.01
CA GLN A 28 14.54 10.68 -18.99
C GLN A 28 15.28 11.86 -18.35
N LEU A 29 14.77 12.37 -17.24
CA LEU A 29 15.41 13.44 -16.46
C LEU A 29 16.51 12.93 -15.53
N GLY A 30 16.78 11.63 -15.52
CA GLY A 30 17.83 11.03 -14.69
C GLY A 30 17.48 10.95 -13.20
N ALA A 31 16.20 11.04 -12.82
CA ALA A 31 15.78 11.04 -11.42
C ALA A 31 16.17 9.74 -10.66
N TYR A 32 16.47 8.66 -11.38
CA TYR A 32 16.91 7.36 -10.82
C TYR A 32 18.40 7.11 -11.02
N ALA A 33 19.17 8.12 -11.48
CA ALA A 33 20.60 7.97 -11.72
C ALA A 33 21.35 7.77 -10.38
N GLU A 34 22.44 7.01 -10.41
CA GLU A 34 23.30 6.78 -9.23
C GLU A 34 23.81 8.10 -8.61
N SER A 35 23.98 9.15 -9.43
CA SER A 35 24.36 10.49 -8.96
C SER A 35 23.38 11.10 -7.98
N GLU A 36 22.09 10.71 -8.03
CA GLU A 36 21.05 11.20 -7.12
C GLU A 36 21.15 10.55 -5.72
N SER A 37 21.92 9.48 -5.59
CA SER A 37 22.20 8.78 -4.31
C SER A 37 20.93 8.48 -3.52
N LEU A 38 19.89 7.96 -4.18
CA LEU A 38 18.61 7.64 -3.56
C LEU A 38 18.71 6.33 -2.78
N ASP A 39 18.40 6.36 -1.50
CA ASP A 39 18.29 5.15 -0.67
C ASP A 39 16.99 4.39 -0.97
N TYR A 40 15.90 5.13 -1.21
CA TYR A 40 14.56 4.58 -1.45
C TYR A 40 13.80 5.37 -2.52
N VAL A 41 12.97 4.67 -3.27
CA VAL A 41 11.96 5.24 -4.16
C VAL A 41 10.59 4.65 -3.79
N PHE A 42 9.66 5.50 -3.38
CA PHE A 42 8.31 5.10 -3.03
C PHE A 42 7.33 5.51 -4.13
N TYR A 43 6.56 4.55 -4.62
CA TYR A 43 5.45 4.75 -5.54
C TYR A 43 4.15 4.64 -4.75
N ASP A 44 3.53 5.80 -4.45
CA ASP A 44 2.20 5.85 -3.83
C ASP A 44 1.14 5.67 -4.92
N VAL A 45 0.58 4.48 -5.01
CA VAL A 45 -0.33 4.07 -6.08
C VAL A 45 -1.72 3.80 -5.52
N LEU A 46 -2.74 4.24 -6.25
CA LEU A 46 -4.14 3.96 -5.91
C LEU A 46 -4.39 2.45 -5.78
N GLY A 47 -5.05 2.05 -4.70
CA GLY A 47 -5.35 0.65 -4.39
C GLY A 47 -6.37 0.00 -5.32
N ASP A 48 -7.24 0.77 -5.95
CA ASP A 48 -8.20 0.29 -6.93
C ASP A 48 -7.56 0.23 -8.32
N VAL A 49 -6.79 -0.82 -8.55
CA VAL A 49 -5.98 -1.04 -9.76
C VAL A 49 -6.87 -1.52 -10.91
N VAL A 50 -7.73 -0.66 -11.42
CA VAL A 50 -8.64 -0.99 -12.53
C VAL A 50 -7.96 -0.87 -13.90
N CYS A 51 -6.88 -0.12 -14.04
CA CYS A 51 -6.20 0.02 -15.33
C CYS A 51 -4.70 -0.28 -15.24
N GLY A 52 -4.18 -0.88 -16.32
CA GLY A 52 -2.80 -1.38 -16.41
C GLY A 52 -1.69 -0.33 -16.18
N GLY A 53 -2.04 0.97 -16.20
CA GLY A 53 -1.09 2.04 -15.89
C GLY A 53 -0.63 2.05 -14.43
N PHE A 54 -1.51 1.73 -13.50
CA PHE A 54 -1.16 1.64 -12.07
C PHE A 54 -0.26 0.45 -11.75
N ALA A 55 -0.29 -0.59 -12.58
CA ALA A 55 0.60 -1.75 -12.45
C ALA A 55 1.97 -1.53 -13.10
N MET A 56 2.22 -0.37 -13.72
CA MET A 56 3.46 -0.11 -14.44
C MET A 56 4.71 -0.25 -13.56
N PRO A 57 4.79 0.31 -12.34
CA PRO A 57 5.96 0.13 -11.50
C PRO A 57 6.26 -1.33 -11.19
N ILE A 58 5.22 -2.15 -11.08
CA ILE A 58 5.31 -3.60 -10.83
C ILE A 58 5.76 -4.33 -12.11
N ARG A 59 5.09 -4.04 -13.22
CA ARG A 59 5.29 -4.73 -14.50
C ARG A 59 6.68 -4.48 -15.08
N GLU A 60 7.23 -3.30 -14.89
CA GLU A 60 8.52 -2.90 -15.46
C GLU A 60 9.68 -3.03 -14.46
N GLY A 61 9.44 -3.74 -13.34
CA GLY A 61 10.48 -4.04 -12.36
C GLY A 61 11.01 -2.82 -11.59
N LYS A 62 10.27 -1.68 -11.63
CA LYS A 62 10.62 -0.46 -10.89
C LYS A 62 10.40 -0.62 -9.39
N ALA A 63 9.31 -1.31 -9.01
CA ALA A 63 9.01 -1.66 -7.63
C ALA A 63 9.37 -3.14 -7.38
N GLN A 64 10.22 -3.39 -6.41
CA GLN A 64 10.63 -4.73 -6.00
C GLN A 64 9.79 -5.24 -4.85
N GLU A 65 9.39 -4.36 -3.95
CA GLU A 65 8.60 -4.66 -2.76
C GLU A 65 7.27 -3.94 -2.80
N ILE A 66 6.22 -4.63 -2.44
CA ILE A 66 4.88 -4.07 -2.32
C ILE A 66 4.39 -4.22 -0.90
N TYR A 67 3.97 -3.12 -0.31
CA TYR A 67 3.26 -3.08 0.96
C TYR A 67 1.82 -2.64 0.69
N ILE A 68 0.86 -3.46 1.09
CA ILE A 68 -0.56 -3.17 0.85
C ILE A 68 -1.13 -2.50 2.10
N VAL A 69 -1.59 -1.26 1.95
CA VAL A 69 -2.32 -0.54 3.00
C VAL A 69 -3.80 -0.89 2.90
N VAL A 70 -4.38 -1.39 3.98
CA VAL A 70 -5.75 -1.89 4.01
C VAL A 70 -6.43 -1.58 5.35
N SER A 71 -7.74 -1.47 5.36
CA SER A 71 -8.56 -1.46 6.58
C SER A 71 -9.35 -2.77 6.71
N GLY A 72 -10.01 -2.96 7.86
CA GLY A 72 -10.88 -4.11 8.11
C GLY A 72 -12.20 -4.10 7.34
N GLU A 73 -12.45 -3.11 6.50
CA GLU A 73 -13.65 -3.03 5.68
C GLU A 73 -13.61 -4.06 4.54
N MET A 74 -14.73 -4.74 4.29
CA MET A 74 -14.82 -5.80 3.28
C MET A 74 -14.27 -5.37 1.91
N MET A 75 -14.66 -4.19 1.42
CA MET A 75 -14.22 -3.71 0.10
C MET A 75 -12.73 -3.40 0.05
N ALA A 76 -12.15 -2.92 1.15
CA ALA A 76 -10.71 -2.71 1.26
C ALA A 76 -9.93 -4.04 1.21
N MET A 77 -10.41 -5.04 1.93
CA MET A 77 -9.81 -6.39 1.90
C MET A 77 -9.98 -7.08 0.54
N TYR A 78 -11.12 -6.88 -0.12
CA TYR A 78 -11.35 -7.35 -1.49
C TYR A 78 -10.36 -6.72 -2.48
N ALA A 79 -10.17 -5.40 -2.41
CA ALA A 79 -9.19 -4.67 -3.23
C ALA A 79 -7.76 -5.18 -2.95
N ALA A 80 -7.39 -5.34 -1.69
CA ALA A 80 -6.08 -5.89 -1.29
C ALA A 80 -5.84 -7.30 -1.86
N ASN A 81 -6.86 -8.17 -1.81
CA ASN A 81 -6.78 -9.51 -2.41
C ASN A 81 -6.61 -9.46 -3.93
N ASN A 82 -7.23 -8.50 -4.62
CA ASN A 82 -7.06 -8.31 -6.06
C ASN A 82 -5.67 -7.77 -6.41
N ILE A 83 -5.10 -6.88 -5.60
CA ILE A 83 -3.69 -6.46 -5.73
C ILE A 83 -2.77 -7.68 -5.64
N CYS A 84 -3.01 -8.59 -4.68
CA CYS A 84 -2.26 -9.84 -4.56
C CYS A 84 -2.33 -10.71 -5.83
N LYS A 85 -3.48 -10.78 -6.52
CA LYS A 85 -3.59 -11.46 -7.83
C LYS A 85 -2.70 -10.78 -8.88
N GLY A 86 -2.61 -9.46 -8.87
CA GLY A 86 -1.70 -8.69 -9.71
C GLY A 86 -0.24 -9.02 -9.43
N ILE A 87 0.16 -9.08 -8.16
CA ILE A 87 1.53 -9.43 -7.75
C ILE A 87 1.89 -10.83 -8.26
N VAL A 88 1.03 -11.83 -8.07
CA VAL A 88 1.26 -13.20 -8.59
C VAL A 88 1.53 -13.18 -10.08
N LYS A 89 0.73 -12.43 -10.84
CA LYS A 89 0.86 -12.34 -12.30
C LYS A 89 2.21 -11.80 -12.76
N PHE A 90 2.82 -10.88 -12.01
CA PHE A 90 4.06 -10.22 -12.40
C PHE A 90 5.29 -10.70 -11.61
N ALA A 91 5.11 -11.56 -10.60
CA ALA A 91 6.17 -12.02 -9.72
C ALA A 91 7.30 -12.79 -10.44
N GLU A 92 6.95 -13.56 -11.49
CA GLU A 92 7.94 -14.34 -12.26
C GLU A 92 8.74 -13.47 -13.21
N ALA A 93 8.09 -12.51 -13.87
CA ALA A 93 8.73 -11.66 -14.88
C ALA A 93 9.48 -10.46 -14.28
N GLY A 94 8.94 -9.85 -13.23
CA GLY A 94 9.44 -8.60 -12.64
C GLY A 94 10.17 -8.75 -11.30
N GLY A 95 10.23 -9.94 -10.72
CA GLY A 95 10.87 -10.17 -9.42
C GLY A 95 10.15 -9.53 -8.23
N VAL A 96 8.98 -8.92 -8.43
CA VAL A 96 8.22 -8.23 -7.39
C VAL A 96 7.71 -9.20 -6.31
N ARG A 97 7.71 -8.75 -5.05
CA ARG A 97 7.26 -9.53 -3.89
C ARG A 97 6.37 -8.69 -2.98
N LEU A 98 5.46 -9.36 -2.30
CA LEU A 98 4.68 -8.76 -1.22
C LEU A 98 5.54 -8.73 0.04
N GLY A 99 5.84 -7.53 0.55
CA GLY A 99 6.54 -7.31 1.82
C GLY A 99 5.62 -7.45 3.03
N GLY A 100 4.33 -7.21 2.85
CA GLY A 100 3.35 -7.41 3.91
C GLY A 100 2.13 -6.50 3.81
N ILE A 101 1.29 -6.63 4.83
CA ILE A 101 0.05 -5.87 4.98
C ILE A 101 0.24 -4.80 6.07
N ILE A 102 -0.19 -3.59 5.81
CA ILE A 102 -0.24 -2.50 6.77
C ILE A 102 -1.72 -2.21 7.06
N CYS A 103 -2.16 -2.38 8.28
CA CYS A 103 -3.51 -2.02 8.66
C CYS A 103 -3.59 -0.53 8.99
N ASN A 104 -4.34 0.24 8.22
CA ASN A 104 -4.70 1.62 8.54
C ASN A 104 -6.13 1.62 9.09
N SER A 105 -6.25 1.61 10.40
CA SER A 105 -7.51 1.34 11.10
C SER A 105 -8.64 2.31 10.75
N ARG A 106 -9.81 1.73 10.53
CA ARG A 106 -11.11 2.42 10.43
C ARG A 106 -11.99 2.18 11.64
N LYS A 107 -11.43 1.52 12.70
CA LYS A 107 -12.15 1.13 13.92
C LYS A 107 -13.27 0.11 13.65
N VAL A 108 -13.01 -0.79 12.72
CA VAL A 108 -13.87 -1.97 12.53
C VAL A 108 -13.66 -2.93 13.71
N ASP A 109 -14.71 -3.60 14.14
CA ASP A 109 -14.64 -4.57 15.23
C ASP A 109 -13.63 -5.69 14.90
N ASN A 110 -12.82 -6.05 15.88
CA ASN A 110 -11.77 -7.07 15.75
C ASN A 110 -10.78 -6.84 14.59
N GLU A 111 -10.64 -5.59 14.12
CA GLU A 111 -9.91 -5.21 12.91
C GLU A 111 -8.48 -5.77 12.88
N GLN A 112 -7.75 -5.62 14.00
CA GLN A 112 -6.37 -6.10 14.05
C GLN A 112 -6.26 -7.61 13.85
N SER A 113 -7.02 -8.40 14.62
CA SER A 113 -6.98 -9.86 14.53
C SER A 113 -7.47 -10.39 13.18
N MET A 114 -8.43 -9.69 12.58
CA MET A 114 -8.94 -10.01 11.25
C MET A 114 -7.89 -9.76 10.16
N ILE A 115 -7.19 -8.63 10.20
CA ILE A 115 -6.14 -8.33 9.23
C ILE A 115 -4.90 -9.24 9.43
N GLU A 116 -4.58 -9.61 10.68
CA GLU A 116 -3.56 -10.64 10.94
C GLU A 116 -3.92 -12.00 10.32
N ALA A 117 -5.17 -12.43 10.47
CA ALA A 117 -5.67 -13.66 9.88
C ALA A 117 -5.70 -13.58 8.34
N PHE A 118 -6.07 -12.44 7.77
CA PHE A 118 -6.02 -12.17 6.34
C PHE A 118 -4.59 -12.27 5.79
N ALA A 119 -3.63 -11.59 6.42
CA ALA A 119 -2.23 -11.65 6.04
C ALA A 119 -1.68 -13.09 6.08
N LYS A 120 -2.01 -13.84 7.13
CA LYS A 120 -1.62 -15.25 7.27
C LYS A 120 -2.20 -16.13 6.16
N LYS A 121 -3.46 -15.93 5.76
CA LYS A 121 -4.07 -16.66 4.64
C LYS A 121 -3.41 -16.32 3.31
N LEU A 122 -2.97 -15.08 3.11
CA LEU A 122 -2.17 -14.66 1.95
C LEU A 122 -0.73 -15.22 1.96
N GLY A 123 -0.30 -15.82 3.05
CA GLY A 123 1.07 -16.35 3.23
C GLY A 123 2.10 -15.27 3.57
N THR A 124 1.67 -14.14 4.11
CA THR A 124 2.49 -13.01 4.54
C THR A 124 2.21 -12.64 6.01
N GLN A 125 2.66 -11.48 6.43
CA GLN A 125 2.47 -10.93 7.77
C GLN A 125 1.79 -9.55 7.73
N MET A 126 1.15 -9.16 8.82
CA MET A 126 0.82 -7.77 9.09
C MET A 126 2.07 -7.08 9.65
N ILE A 127 2.60 -6.12 8.90
CA ILE A 127 3.79 -5.33 9.30
C ILE A 127 3.46 -4.46 10.50
N HIS A 128 2.34 -3.73 10.41
CA HIS A 128 1.94 -2.82 11.46
C HIS A 128 0.45 -2.54 11.43
N PHE A 129 -0.11 -2.31 12.62
CA PHE A 129 -1.44 -1.77 12.81
C PHE A 129 -1.31 -0.29 13.17
N VAL A 130 -1.76 0.58 12.30
CA VAL A 130 -1.78 2.03 12.51
C VAL A 130 -3.14 2.41 13.06
N PRO A 131 -3.24 2.78 14.34
CA PRO A 131 -4.51 3.15 14.94
C PRO A 131 -5.05 4.45 14.34
N ARG A 132 -6.38 4.57 14.26
CA ARG A 132 -7.03 5.79 13.80
C ARG A 132 -6.99 6.86 14.90
N ASP A 133 -6.34 7.98 14.60
CA ASP A 133 -6.23 9.14 15.47
C ASP A 133 -6.63 10.43 14.74
N ASN A 134 -7.33 11.33 15.44
CA ASN A 134 -7.74 12.63 14.92
C ASN A 134 -6.55 13.60 14.73
N MET A 135 -5.39 13.29 15.29
CA MET A 135 -4.15 14.05 15.07
C MET A 135 -3.79 14.09 13.58
N VAL A 136 -4.07 13.02 12.82
CA VAL A 136 -3.86 12.98 11.37
C VAL A 136 -4.61 14.12 10.68
N GLN A 137 -5.92 14.25 10.94
CA GLN A 137 -6.73 15.33 10.35
C GLN A 137 -6.27 16.73 10.78
N ARG A 138 -5.83 16.88 12.04
CA ARG A 138 -5.29 18.16 12.53
C ARG A 138 -4.01 18.53 11.79
N ALA A 139 -3.12 17.58 11.56
CA ALA A 139 -1.90 17.80 10.80
C ALA A 139 -2.21 18.15 9.35
N GLU A 140 -3.11 17.42 8.69
CA GLU A 140 -3.52 17.63 7.30
C GLU A 140 -4.11 19.03 7.06
N ILE A 141 -5.00 19.51 7.94
CA ILE A 141 -5.53 20.89 7.88
C ILE A 141 -4.41 21.93 7.93
N ASN A 142 -3.35 21.63 8.66
CA ASN A 142 -2.15 22.48 8.76
C ASN A 142 -1.12 22.20 7.65
N ARG A 143 -1.45 21.36 6.65
CA ARG A 143 -0.56 20.97 5.53
C ARG A 143 0.78 20.40 6.02
N LYS A 144 0.72 19.59 7.07
CA LYS A 144 1.88 18.94 7.69
C LYS A 144 1.63 17.45 7.85
N THR A 145 2.71 16.68 7.90
CA THR A 145 2.65 15.33 8.43
C THR A 145 2.45 15.36 9.95
N VAL A 146 1.97 14.26 10.55
CA VAL A 146 1.88 14.18 12.02
C VAL A 146 3.26 14.35 12.66
N ILE A 147 4.30 13.82 12.02
CA ILE A 147 5.69 13.92 12.51
C ILE A 147 6.17 15.37 12.56
N ASP A 148 5.80 16.19 11.56
CA ASP A 148 6.16 17.62 11.53
C ASP A 148 5.26 18.49 12.41
N PHE A 149 4.01 18.07 12.58
CA PHE A 149 3.01 18.84 13.33
C PHE A 149 3.18 18.68 14.84
N ASP A 150 3.32 17.44 15.29
CA ASP A 150 3.58 17.09 16.68
C ASP A 150 4.48 15.85 16.77
N PRO A 151 5.81 16.05 16.72
CA PRO A 151 6.77 14.95 16.70
C PRO A 151 6.77 14.09 17.97
N ALA A 152 6.22 14.59 19.08
CA ALA A 152 6.14 13.88 20.34
C ALA A 152 4.85 13.08 20.52
N HIS A 153 3.87 13.26 19.63
CA HIS A 153 2.59 12.57 19.69
C HIS A 153 2.73 11.07 19.47
N ALA A 154 1.91 10.27 20.15
CA ALA A 154 1.91 8.81 19.99
C ALA A 154 1.72 8.35 18.53
N GLN A 155 0.84 9.03 17.80
CA GLN A 155 0.62 8.74 16.37
C GLN A 155 1.88 8.97 15.51
N ALA A 156 2.74 9.94 15.84
CA ALA A 156 4.03 10.13 15.16
C ALA A 156 4.97 8.93 15.39
N GLU A 157 4.93 8.36 16.60
CA GLU A 157 5.73 7.17 16.91
C GLU A 157 5.21 5.90 16.21
N GLU A 158 3.90 5.78 15.97
CA GLU A 158 3.34 4.72 15.15
C GLU A 158 3.94 4.74 13.72
N TYR A 159 4.04 5.91 13.09
CA TYR A 159 4.65 6.04 11.76
C TYR A 159 6.16 5.75 11.76
N ARG A 160 6.90 6.19 12.80
CA ARG A 160 8.32 5.83 12.92
C ARG A 160 8.51 4.33 13.14
N THR A 161 7.63 3.73 13.91
CA THR A 161 7.65 2.28 14.14
C THR A 161 7.34 1.52 12.86
N LEU A 162 6.36 1.96 12.08
CA LEU A 162 6.07 1.42 10.75
C LEU A 162 7.29 1.50 9.83
N ALA A 163 7.96 2.67 9.76
CA ALA A 163 9.15 2.85 8.94
C ALA A 163 10.27 1.86 9.32
N ARG A 164 10.58 1.74 10.62
CA ARG A 164 11.58 0.77 11.11
C ARG A 164 11.20 -0.68 10.79
N LYS A 165 9.91 -1.03 10.85
CA LYS A 165 9.44 -2.38 10.52
C LYS A 165 9.56 -2.68 9.03
N ILE A 166 9.33 -1.70 8.16
CA ILE A 166 9.53 -1.83 6.72
C ILE A 166 11.01 -2.00 6.42
N GLU A 167 11.86 -1.13 6.97
CA GLU A 167 13.32 -1.15 6.77
C GLU A 167 13.95 -2.48 7.19
N ASN A 168 13.50 -3.06 8.30
CA ASN A 168 14.02 -4.32 8.83
C ASN A 168 13.25 -5.56 8.34
N ASN A 169 12.32 -5.40 7.40
CA ASN A 169 11.55 -6.52 6.89
C ASN A 169 12.40 -7.43 6.00
N THR A 170 12.40 -8.71 6.31
CA THR A 170 13.08 -9.75 5.52
C THR A 170 12.10 -10.74 4.88
N MET A 171 10.81 -10.59 5.16
CA MET A 171 9.78 -11.49 4.63
C MET A 171 9.18 -10.90 3.35
N HIS A 172 9.62 -11.44 2.21
CA HIS A 172 9.13 -11.06 0.88
C HIS A 172 8.60 -12.31 0.17
N VAL A 173 7.31 -12.34 -0.14
CA VAL A 173 6.63 -13.54 -0.62
C VAL A 173 5.89 -13.31 -1.93
N ILE A 174 5.61 -14.38 -2.67
CA ILE A 174 4.55 -14.41 -3.66
C ILE A 174 3.26 -14.74 -2.90
N PRO A 175 2.28 -13.83 -2.86
CA PRO A 175 1.07 -14.03 -2.07
C PRO A 175 0.20 -15.16 -2.62
N LYS A 176 -0.68 -15.69 -1.76
CA LYS A 176 -1.70 -16.69 -2.10
C LYS A 176 -3.10 -16.04 -2.07
N PRO A 177 -3.55 -15.41 -3.16
CA PRO A 177 -4.86 -14.77 -3.20
C PRO A 177 -5.99 -15.75 -2.93
N MET A 178 -7.02 -15.30 -2.24
CA MET A 178 -8.18 -16.11 -1.86
C MET A 178 -9.32 -15.98 -2.88
N HIS A 179 -10.18 -17.01 -2.93
CA HIS A 179 -11.50 -16.88 -3.52
C HIS A 179 -12.39 -16.00 -2.63
N THR A 180 -13.39 -15.35 -3.24
CA THR A 180 -14.27 -14.39 -2.55
C THR A 180 -15.02 -15.03 -1.38
N ASP A 181 -15.48 -16.29 -1.53
CA ASP A 181 -16.17 -17.05 -0.47
C ASP A 181 -15.30 -17.31 0.75
N VAL A 182 -13.99 -17.47 0.56
CA VAL A 182 -13.01 -17.63 1.67
C VAL A 182 -12.80 -16.30 2.39
N LEU A 183 -12.79 -15.20 1.65
CA LEU A 183 -12.70 -13.86 2.23
C LEU A 183 -13.96 -13.52 3.03
N GLU A 184 -15.14 -13.80 2.49
CA GLU A 184 -16.41 -13.61 3.19
C GLU A 184 -16.48 -14.42 4.49
N LYS A 185 -16.07 -15.69 4.45
CA LYS A 185 -16.00 -16.53 5.67
C LYS A 185 -15.08 -15.94 6.72
N LEU A 186 -13.92 -15.41 6.32
CA LEU A 186 -12.99 -14.78 7.23
C LEU A 186 -13.63 -13.57 7.94
N LEU A 187 -14.39 -12.76 7.23
CA LEU A 187 -15.12 -11.61 7.77
C LEU A 187 -16.20 -12.04 8.78
N ILE A 188 -16.96 -13.08 8.43
CA ILE A 188 -18.00 -13.65 9.32
C ILE A 188 -17.38 -14.21 10.60
N GLU A 189 -16.28 -14.96 10.48
CA GLU A 189 -15.56 -15.54 11.62
C GLU A 189 -15.05 -14.48 12.61
N HIS A 190 -14.80 -13.25 12.15
CA HIS A 190 -14.36 -12.11 12.96
C HIS A 190 -15.50 -11.18 13.40
N GLY A 191 -16.75 -11.56 13.19
CA GLY A 191 -17.91 -10.89 13.75
C GLY A 191 -18.52 -9.74 12.95
N ILE A 192 -18.13 -9.57 11.68
CA ILE A 192 -18.67 -8.49 10.83
C ILE A 192 -20.10 -8.75 10.33
N ALA A 193 -20.63 -9.97 10.49
CA ALA A 193 -21.94 -10.37 9.97
C ALA A 193 -23.00 -10.71 11.03
N ASN A 194 -22.87 -10.23 12.27
CA ASN A 194 -23.88 -10.40 13.32
C ASN A 194 -24.57 -9.10 13.67
#